data_826e04aebd0d66e85a8876466e9f2978
#
_entry.id   826e04aebd0d66e85a8876466e9f2978
#
_cell.length_a   1.000
_cell.length_b   1.000
_cell.length_c   1.000
_cell.angle_alpha   90.00
_cell.angle_beta   90.00
_cell.angle_gamma   90.00
#
_symmetry.space_group_name_H-M   'P 1'
#
loop_
_entity.id
_entity.type
_entity.pdbx_description
1 polymer ?
#
loop_
_entity_poly.entity_id
_entity_poly.type
_entity_poly.pdbx_seq_one_letter_code
_entity_poly.pdbx_strand_id
1 'polypeptide(L)'
;MTPSFIYGTAWKKDATTELVKAAVGAGFRAIDTANQPKHYSEALVGEALKDLAAKGVSRDSLFLQTKFTPIDGHDNRVPYDPQLPLKEQVRQSFESSLQHLNTDRLDSYLLHGPYSYPGLSDADWEVWGALEDIHRSGGAGRIGISNVNQLQLSTLVQKASVKPAVVQNRCYANRGWDREVREICKANGIMYQGFSLLTANPPVLRHPPVVAMARRCGVNPEQIVFRFAMQAGMTPLTGTTDARHMQEDLKALEIELTPEEVKFIETGGGTP
;
A
#
# COMPACT_ATOMS: atom_id res chain seq x y z
N MET A 1 -13.03 4.87 -6.34
CA MET A 1 -12.67 5.66 -5.13
C MET A 1 -11.15 5.85 -5.10
N THR A 2 -10.62 6.99 -4.62
CA THR A 2 -9.19 7.20 -4.35
C THR A 2 -9.04 7.30 -2.85
N PRO A 3 -8.32 6.37 -2.19
CA PRO A 3 -8.18 6.39 -0.75
C PRO A 3 -7.27 7.53 -0.28
N SER A 4 -7.61 8.16 0.84
CA SER A 4 -6.77 9.15 1.52
C SER A 4 -5.86 8.52 2.57
N PHE A 5 -6.23 7.35 3.09
CA PHE A 5 -5.45 6.59 4.07
C PHE A 5 -5.79 5.10 3.94
N ILE A 6 -4.79 4.22 4.08
CA ILE A 6 -4.93 2.78 3.86
C ILE A 6 -4.59 2.03 5.15
N TYR A 7 -5.41 1.01 5.48
CA TYR A 7 -5.10 0.04 6.52
C TYR A 7 -4.43 -1.20 5.93
N GLY A 8 -3.20 -1.46 6.35
CA GLY A 8 -2.39 -2.60 5.90
C GLY A 8 -2.51 -3.81 6.84
N THR A 9 -2.66 -4.98 6.25
CA THR A 9 -2.92 -6.24 6.99
C THR A 9 -1.70 -7.12 7.21
N ALA A 10 -0.49 -6.67 6.83
CA ALA A 10 0.74 -7.43 7.05
C ALA A 10 0.97 -7.77 8.53
N TRP A 11 1.42 -9.01 8.81
CA TRP A 11 1.84 -9.48 10.14
C TRP A 11 0.73 -9.52 11.20
N LYS A 12 -0.55 -9.56 10.80
CA LYS A 12 -1.69 -9.59 11.73
C LYS A 12 -2.05 -11.01 12.18
N LYS A 13 -1.60 -12.04 11.44
CA LYS A 13 -1.86 -13.46 11.74
C LYS A 13 -3.36 -13.68 12.02
N ASP A 14 -3.70 -14.43 13.07
CA ASP A 14 -5.06 -14.78 13.45
C ASP A 14 -5.92 -13.58 13.89
N ALA A 15 -5.29 -12.45 14.24
CA ALA A 15 -6.01 -11.23 14.59
C ALA A 15 -6.52 -10.44 13.36
N THR A 16 -6.23 -10.89 12.14
CA THR A 16 -6.52 -10.14 10.91
C THR A 16 -8.00 -9.76 10.80
N THR A 17 -8.92 -10.70 11.01
CA THR A 17 -10.37 -10.48 10.90
C THR A 17 -10.84 -9.37 11.85
N GLU A 18 -10.48 -9.45 13.12
CA GLU A 18 -10.92 -8.46 14.11
C GLU A 18 -10.27 -7.10 13.90
N LEU A 19 -9.01 -7.07 13.48
CA LEU A 19 -8.29 -5.82 13.19
C LEU A 19 -8.83 -5.10 11.95
N VAL A 20 -9.20 -5.82 10.89
CA VAL A 20 -9.85 -5.23 9.72
C VAL A 20 -11.23 -4.66 10.09
N LYS A 21 -12.02 -5.39 10.87
CA LYS A 21 -13.32 -4.89 11.37
C LYS A 21 -13.15 -3.65 12.23
N ALA A 22 -12.17 -3.64 13.12
CA ALA A 22 -11.85 -2.48 13.97
C ALA A 22 -11.42 -1.27 13.13
N ALA A 23 -10.55 -1.47 12.13
CA ALA A 23 -10.10 -0.41 11.23
C ALA A 23 -11.27 0.21 10.45
N VAL A 24 -12.16 -0.61 9.87
CA VAL A 24 -13.35 -0.12 9.18
C VAL A 24 -14.30 0.58 10.14
N GLY A 25 -14.47 0.05 11.36
CA GLY A 25 -15.24 0.66 12.44
C GLY A 25 -14.67 2.02 12.89
N ALA A 26 -13.36 2.18 12.91
CA ALA A 26 -12.68 3.44 13.19
C ALA A 26 -12.86 4.49 12.08
N GLY A 27 -13.15 4.07 10.84
CA GLY A 27 -13.36 4.98 9.70
C GLY A 27 -12.49 4.70 8.48
N PHE A 28 -11.57 3.74 8.51
CA PHE A 28 -10.82 3.35 7.31
C PHE A 28 -11.78 2.81 6.24
N ARG A 29 -11.50 3.18 4.99
CA ARG A 29 -12.27 2.73 3.81
C ARG A 29 -11.38 2.09 2.74
N ALA A 30 -10.09 1.88 3.05
CA ALA A 30 -9.15 1.23 2.17
C ALA A 30 -8.36 0.17 2.92
N ILE A 31 -8.33 -1.04 2.37
CA ILE A 31 -7.67 -2.22 2.94
C ILE A 31 -6.61 -2.69 1.95
N ASP A 32 -5.39 -2.86 2.43
CA ASP A 32 -4.27 -3.43 1.68
C ASP A 32 -3.86 -4.78 2.25
N THR A 33 -3.77 -5.77 1.39
CA THR A 33 -3.30 -7.13 1.69
C THR A 33 -2.38 -7.65 0.59
N ALA A 34 -2.00 -8.92 0.62
CA ALA A 34 -1.29 -9.61 -0.44
C ALA A 34 -1.54 -11.11 -0.40
N ASN A 35 -1.55 -11.76 -1.55
CA ASN A 35 -1.55 -13.22 -1.63
C ASN A 35 -0.15 -13.77 -1.34
N GLN A 36 0.26 -13.60 -0.09
CA GLN A 36 1.56 -14.01 0.45
C GLN A 36 1.37 -14.58 1.86
N PRO A 37 1.00 -15.86 2.00
CA PRO A 37 0.69 -16.48 3.30
C PRO A 37 1.79 -16.38 4.36
N LYS A 38 3.01 -16.09 3.95
CA LYS A 38 4.15 -15.84 4.85
C LYS A 38 3.89 -14.64 5.78
N HIS A 39 3.24 -13.58 5.28
CA HIS A 39 3.08 -12.31 6.00
C HIS A 39 1.64 -11.82 6.09
N TYR A 40 0.72 -12.39 5.30
CA TYR A 40 -0.67 -11.96 5.17
C TYR A 40 -1.64 -13.12 5.28
N SER A 41 -2.89 -12.82 5.62
CA SER A 41 -3.99 -13.79 5.66
C SER A 41 -5.19 -13.24 4.89
N GLU A 42 -5.18 -13.39 3.55
CA GLU A 42 -6.29 -12.89 2.71
C GLU A 42 -7.63 -13.50 3.10
N ALA A 43 -7.68 -14.80 3.42
CA ALA A 43 -8.91 -15.46 3.83
C ALA A 43 -9.54 -14.80 5.07
N LEU A 44 -8.71 -14.41 6.06
CA LEU A 44 -9.20 -13.70 7.25
C LEU A 44 -9.62 -12.26 6.95
N VAL A 45 -9.05 -11.63 5.91
CA VAL A 45 -9.58 -10.34 5.39
C VAL A 45 -10.96 -10.59 4.78
N GLY A 46 -11.13 -11.65 3.98
CA GLY A 46 -12.43 -12.01 3.38
C GLY A 46 -13.50 -12.32 4.41
N GLU A 47 -13.17 -12.99 5.52
CA GLU A 47 -14.08 -13.17 6.67
C GLU A 47 -14.51 -11.82 7.25
N ALA A 48 -13.57 -10.90 7.45
CA ALA A 48 -13.89 -9.56 7.93
C ALA A 48 -14.83 -8.82 6.97
N LEU A 49 -14.58 -8.89 5.67
CA LEU A 49 -15.45 -8.26 4.65
C LEU A 49 -16.87 -8.85 4.67
N LYS A 50 -17.01 -10.16 4.83
CA LYS A 50 -18.31 -10.84 4.98
C LYS A 50 -19.05 -10.37 6.24
N ASP A 51 -18.37 -10.30 7.38
CA ASP A 51 -18.94 -9.83 8.64
C ASP A 51 -19.39 -8.36 8.55
N LEU A 52 -18.57 -7.52 7.87
CA LEU A 52 -18.88 -6.11 7.65
C LEU A 52 -20.08 -5.94 6.72
N ALA A 53 -20.19 -6.74 5.67
CA ALA A 53 -21.33 -6.74 4.77
C ALA A 53 -22.64 -7.11 5.50
N ALA A 54 -22.60 -8.11 6.39
CA ALA A 54 -23.73 -8.46 7.26
C ALA A 54 -24.16 -7.33 8.20
N LYS A 55 -23.27 -6.36 8.48
CA LYS A 55 -23.54 -5.15 9.27
C LYS A 55 -23.86 -3.92 8.40
N GLY A 56 -24.09 -4.10 7.09
CA GLY A 56 -24.48 -3.05 6.17
C GLY A 56 -23.34 -2.25 5.54
N VAL A 57 -22.06 -2.67 5.70
CA VAL A 57 -20.95 -2.04 4.99
C VAL A 57 -20.89 -2.60 3.57
N SER A 58 -21.25 -1.78 2.59
CA SER A 58 -21.21 -2.18 1.18
C SER A 58 -19.77 -2.40 0.70
N ARG A 59 -19.54 -3.44 -0.14
CA ARG A 59 -18.25 -3.68 -0.82
C ARG A 59 -17.82 -2.44 -1.63
N ASP A 60 -18.75 -1.73 -2.25
CA ASP A 60 -18.48 -0.54 -3.05
C ASP A 60 -18.04 0.68 -2.22
N SER A 61 -18.26 0.65 -0.91
CA SER A 61 -17.78 1.67 0.02
C SER A 61 -16.32 1.45 0.44
N LEU A 62 -15.71 0.34 0.04
CA LEU A 62 -14.36 -0.05 0.42
C LEU A 62 -13.45 -0.11 -0.82
N PHE A 63 -12.24 0.44 -0.70
CA PHE A 63 -11.15 0.21 -1.63
C PHE A 63 -10.38 -1.03 -1.17
N LEU A 64 -10.34 -2.07 -1.99
CA LEU A 64 -9.68 -3.34 -1.70
C LEU A 64 -8.50 -3.55 -2.64
N GLN A 65 -7.31 -3.69 -2.08
CA GLN A 65 -6.06 -3.89 -2.78
C GLN A 65 -5.37 -5.17 -2.32
N THR A 66 -4.89 -5.96 -3.27
CA THR A 66 -4.00 -7.08 -3.01
C THR A 66 -2.89 -7.18 -4.05
N LYS A 67 -2.03 -8.21 -3.95
CA LYS A 67 -0.79 -8.28 -4.71
C LYS A 67 -0.51 -9.70 -5.20
N PHE A 68 0.02 -9.81 -6.42
CA PHE A 68 0.77 -10.97 -6.87
C PHE A 68 2.18 -10.89 -6.29
N THR A 69 2.62 -11.94 -5.62
CA THR A 69 3.96 -12.05 -5.06
C THR A 69 4.79 -13.06 -5.86
N PRO A 70 5.96 -12.67 -6.40
CA PRO A 70 6.91 -13.61 -7.01
C PRO A 70 7.32 -14.74 -6.08
N ILE A 71 7.76 -15.88 -6.66
CA ILE A 71 8.07 -17.11 -5.90
C ILE A 71 9.07 -16.88 -4.76
N ASP A 72 10.07 -16.05 -4.96
CA ASP A 72 11.10 -15.75 -3.95
C ASP A 72 10.56 -14.97 -2.73
N GLY A 73 9.34 -14.41 -2.84
CA GLY A 73 8.65 -13.74 -1.73
C GLY A 73 7.88 -14.70 -0.83
N HIS A 74 7.74 -15.97 -1.20
CA HIS A 74 6.97 -16.97 -0.45
C HIS A 74 7.85 -17.80 0.49
N ASP A 75 7.20 -18.56 1.35
CA ASP A 75 7.71 -19.76 2.00
C ASP A 75 7.14 -21.00 1.24
N ASN A 76 6.96 -22.12 1.91
CA ASN A 76 6.38 -23.32 1.31
C ASN A 76 4.89 -23.20 0.96
N ARG A 77 4.24 -22.09 1.31
CA ARG A 77 2.82 -21.80 1.03
C ARG A 77 2.71 -20.88 -0.18
N VAL A 78 2.61 -21.45 -1.35
CA VAL A 78 2.52 -20.73 -2.62
C VAL A 78 1.09 -20.85 -3.17
N PRO A 79 0.42 -19.73 -3.50
CA PRO A 79 -0.99 -19.73 -3.92
C PRO A 79 -1.18 -20.05 -5.42
N TYR A 80 -0.16 -20.54 -6.09
CA TYR A 80 -0.14 -20.91 -7.51
C TYR A 80 0.86 -22.04 -7.76
N ASP A 81 0.75 -22.71 -8.89
CA ASP A 81 1.73 -23.71 -9.32
C ASP A 81 2.98 -23.03 -9.89
N PRO A 82 4.16 -23.12 -9.21
CA PRO A 82 5.38 -22.45 -9.65
C PRO A 82 6.02 -23.09 -10.90
N GLN A 83 5.52 -24.23 -11.39
CA GLN A 83 6.01 -24.89 -12.61
C GLN A 83 5.33 -24.35 -13.89
N LEU A 84 4.24 -23.61 -13.75
CA LEU A 84 3.53 -23.01 -14.87
C LEU A 84 4.19 -21.73 -15.38
N PRO A 85 3.91 -21.28 -16.61
CA PRO A 85 4.32 -19.98 -17.12
C PRO A 85 3.88 -18.84 -16.17
N LEU A 86 4.65 -17.77 -16.09
CA LEU A 86 4.40 -16.65 -15.16
C LEU A 86 3.02 -16.04 -15.31
N LYS A 87 2.53 -15.90 -16.55
CA LYS A 87 1.17 -15.44 -16.84
C LYS A 87 0.11 -16.30 -16.14
N GLU A 88 0.29 -17.61 -16.14
CA GLU A 88 -0.61 -18.53 -15.48
C GLU A 88 -0.50 -18.50 -13.96
N GLN A 89 0.71 -18.32 -13.42
CA GLN A 89 0.93 -18.10 -11.99
C GLN A 89 0.19 -16.85 -11.50
N VAL A 90 0.26 -15.75 -12.25
CA VAL A 90 -0.46 -14.51 -11.94
C VAL A 90 -1.97 -14.73 -11.96
N ARG A 91 -2.49 -15.45 -12.97
CA ARG A 91 -3.92 -15.77 -13.08
C ARG A 91 -4.41 -16.60 -11.90
N GLN A 92 -3.69 -17.68 -11.55
CA GLN A 92 -4.03 -18.53 -10.39
C GLN A 92 -3.99 -17.74 -9.08
N SER A 93 -2.96 -16.93 -8.87
CA SER A 93 -2.85 -16.07 -7.68
C SER A 93 -4.01 -15.08 -7.60
N PHE A 94 -4.40 -14.47 -8.71
CA PHE A 94 -5.53 -13.54 -8.78
C PHE A 94 -6.86 -14.23 -8.45
N GLU A 95 -7.13 -15.38 -9.05
CA GLU A 95 -8.34 -16.17 -8.80
C GLU A 95 -8.41 -16.62 -7.33
N SER A 96 -7.29 -17.08 -6.79
CA SER A 96 -7.15 -17.41 -5.37
C SER A 96 -7.44 -16.20 -4.47
N SER A 97 -6.94 -15.02 -4.82
CA SER A 97 -7.23 -13.78 -4.08
C SER A 97 -8.72 -13.43 -4.09
N LEU A 98 -9.39 -13.54 -5.23
CA LEU A 98 -10.85 -13.31 -5.31
C LEU A 98 -11.64 -14.26 -4.41
N GLN A 99 -11.25 -15.54 -4.37
CA GLN A 99 -11.86 -16.54 -3.50
C GLN A 99 -11.62 -16.23 -2.03
N HIS A 100 -10.36 -15.96 -1.64
CA HIS A 100 -10.00 -15.63 -0.26
C HIS A 100 -10.74 -14.39 0.24
N LEU A 101 -10.84 -13.35 -0.60
CA LEU A 101 -11.43 -12.07 -0.25
C LEU A 101 -12.96 -12.02 -0.41
N ASN A 102 -13.60 -13.12 -0.85
CA ASN A 102 -15.04 -13.19 -1.10
C ASN A 102 -15.54 -12.03 -1.98
N THR A 103 -14.87 -11.77 -3.10
CA THR A 103 -15.19 -10.68 -4.03
C THR A 103 -15.01 -11.12 -5.47
N ASP A 104 -15.71 -10.49 -6.39
CA ASP A 104 -15.62 -10.72 -7.85
C ASP A 104 -14.65 -9.76 -8.55
N ARG A 105 -14.20 -8.70 -7.85
CA ARG A 105 -13.28 -7.69 -8.37
C ARG A 105 -12.42 -7.07 -7.29
N LEU A 106 -11.28 -6.55 -7.73
CA LEU A 106 -10.38 -5.74 -6.90
C LEU A 106 -10.41 -4.27 -7.34
N ASP A 107 -10.23 -3.34 -6.40
CA ASP A 107 -10.02 -1.93 -6.74
C ASP A 107 -8.59 -1.70 -7.25
N SER A 108 -7.63 -2.49 -6.75
CA SER A 108 -6.23 -2.43 -7.16
C SER A 108 -5.54 -3.79 -7.02
N TYR A 109 -4.75 -4.17 -8.03
CA TYR A 109 -3.92 -5.38 -8.03
C TYR A 109 -2.48 -5.03 -8.38
N LEU A 110 -1.52 -5.36 -7.50
CA LEU A 110 -0.14 -4.94 -7.64
C LEU A 110 0.80 -6.11 -7.89
N LEU A 111 1.85 -5.90 -8.68
CA LEU A 111 3.06 -6.69 -8.58
C LEU A 111 3.77 -6.32 -7.26
N HIS A 112 3.97 -7.28 -6.36
CA HIS A 112 4.49 -7.05 -5.00
C HIS A 112 5.95 -6.56 -4.98
N GLY A 113 6.71 -6.87 -6.03
CA GLY A 113 8.05 -6.39 -6.28
C GLY A 113 8.59 -6.93 -7.60
N PRO A 114 9.49 -6.21 -8.26
CA PRO A 114 10.15 -6.69 -9.48
C PRO A 114 10.97 -7.94 -9.23
N TYR A 115 11.13 -8.76 -10.28
CA TYR A 115 12.01 -9.94 -10.30
C TYR A 115 13.48 -9.59 -10.36
N SER A 116 13.81 -8.42 -10.92
CA SER A 116 15.19 -8.03 -11.16
C SER A 116 15.52 -6.63 -10.63
N TYR A 117 16.83 -6.38 -10.50
CA TYR A 117 17.40 -5.10 -10.09
C TYR A 117 18.70 -4.86 -10.88
N PRO A 118 19.01 -3.64 -11.35
CA PRO A 118 18.29 -2.38 -11.12
C PRO A 118 17.13 -2.11 -12.10
N GLY A 119 17.02 -2.85 -13.20
CA GLY A 119 16.02 -2.67 -14.26
C GLY A 119 14.87 -3.67 -14.16
N LEU A 120 14.11 -3.80 -15.26
CA LEU A 120 13.05 -4.79 -15.44
C LEU A 120 13.53 -5.88 -16.40
N SER A 121 13.30 -7.16 -16.05
CA SER A 121 13.60 -8.34 -16.85
C SER A 121 12.41 -8.76 -17.73
N ASP A 122 12.61 -9.75 -18.60
CA ASP A 122 11.53 -10.36 -19.37
C ASP A 122 10.42 -10.95 -18.47
N ALA A 123 10.80 -11.51 -17.30
CA ALA A 123 9.86 -11.99 -16.30
C ALA A 123 8.96 -10.88 -15.76
N ASP A 124 9.52 -9.70 -15.50
CA ASP A 124 8.73 -8.54 -15.06
C ASP A 124 7.71 -8.12 -16.13
N TRP A 125 8.11 -8.15 -17.41
CA TRP A 125 7.23 -7.81 -18.53
C TRP A 125 6.15 -8.84 -18.77
N GLU A 126 6.44 -10.15 -18.63
CA GLU A 126 5.45 -11.21 -18.72
C GLU A 126 4.40 -11.07 -17.62
N VAL A 127 4.82 -10.86 -16.38
CA VAL A 127 3.92 -10.62 -15.25
C VAL A 127 3.12 -9.33 -15.44
N TRP A 128 3.76 -8.23 -15.88
CA TRP A 128 3.05 -6.99 -16.14
C TRP A 128 1.97 -7.15 -17.22
N GLY A 129 2.26 -7.86 -18.30
CA GLY A 129 1.29 -8.21 -19.33
C GLY A 129 0.08 -9.00 -18.79
N ALA A 130 0.32 -9.91 -17.82
CA ALA A 130 -0.77 -10.63 -17.17
C ALA A 130 -1.64 -9.70 -16.29
N LEU A 131 -1.04 -8.73 -15.58
CA LEU A 131 -1.79 -7.72 -14.84
C LEU A 131 -2.62 -6.83 -15.78
N GLU A 132 -2.06 -6.46 -16.95
CA GLU A 132 -2.78 -5.70 -17.97
C GLU A 132 -4.01 -6.45 -18.49
N ASP A 133 -3.89 -7.77 -18.70
CA ASP A 133 -5.02 -8.62 -19.14
C ASP A 133 -6.11 -8.68 -18.06
N ILE A 134 -5.74 -8.83 -16.78
CA ILE A 134 -6.67 -8.79 -15.64
C ILE A 134 -7.39 -7.44 -15.57
N HIS A 135 -6.67 -6.34 -15.78
CA HIS A 135 -7.28 -5.01 -15.80
C HIS A 135 -8.25 -4.85 -16.98
N ARG A 136 -7.85 -5.25 -18.19
CA ARG A 136 -8.70 -5.16 -19.40
C ARG A 136 -9.98 -6.01 -19.30
N SER A 137 -9.92 -7.15 -18.59
CA SER A 137 -11.09 -7.99 -18.32
C SER A 137 -12.01 -7.45 -17.22
N GLY A 138 -11.63 -6.36 -16.55
CA GLY A 138 -12.41 -5.76 -15.47
C GLY A 138 -12.19 -6.40 -14.09
N GLY A 139 -11.28 -7.37 -13.96
CA GLY A 139 -10.98 -8.04 -12.69
C GLY A 139 -10.33 -7.12 -11.67
N ALA A 140 -9.53 -6.15 -12.14
CA ALA A 140 -8.94 -5.11 -11.29
C ALA A 140 -9.17 -3.72 -11.88
N GLY A 141 -9.69 -2.80 -11.07
CA GLY A 141 -9.94 -1.41 -11.48
C GLY A 141 -8.65 -0.63 -11.76
N ARG A 142 -7.57 -0.98 -11.07
CA ARG A 142 -6.22 -0.42 -11.21
C ARG A 142 -5.19 -1.52 -11.14
N ILE A 143 -4.08 -1.35 -11.87
CA ILE A 143 -2.88 -2.17 -11.68
C ILE A 143 -1.70 -1.29 -11.26
N GLY A 144 -0.75 -1.88 -10.56
CA GLY A 144 0.40 -1.15 -10.06
C GLY A 144 1.57 -2.05 -9.65
N ILE A 145 2.56 -1.44 -9.03
CA ILE A 145 3.78 -2.12 -8.63
C ILE A 145 4.24 -1.63 -7.27
N SER A 146 4.84 -2.53 -6.50
CA SER A 146 5.43 -2.22 -5.19
C SER A 146 6.95 -2.45 -5.20
N ASN A 147 7.66 -1.83 -4.28
CA ASN A 147 9.11 -1.98 -4.10
C ASN A 147 9.93 -1.69 -5.38
N VAL A 148 9.53 -0.67 -6.12
CA VAL A 148 10.11 -0.27 -7.41
C VAL A 148 11.05 0.92 -7.23
N ASN A 149 12.17 0.92 -7.98
CA ASN A 149 13.07 2.06 -8.03
C ASN A 149 12.70 3.04 -9.18
N GLN A 150 13.40 4.17 -9.22
CA GLN A 150 13.21 5.22 -10.22
C GLN A 150 13.36 4.70 -11.66
N LEU A 151 14.41 3.92 -11.95
CA LEU A 151 14.68 3.40 -13.29
C LEU A 151 13.59 2.42 -13.75
N GLN A 152 13.19 1.51 -12.87
CA GLN A 152 12.14 0.53 -13.15
C GLN A 152 10.81 1.23 -13.42
N LEU A 153 10.41 2.20 -12.56
CA LEU A 153 9.17 2.95 -12.75
C LEU A 153 9.19 3.78 -14.04
N SER A 154 10.27 4.49 -14.31
CA SER A 154 10.40 5.28 -15.56
C SER A 154 10.25 4.39 -16.78
N THR A 155 10.90 3.22 -16.76
CA THR A 155 10.83 2.24 -17.85
C THR A 155 9.42 1.70 -18.03
N LEU A 156 8.74 1.38 -16.93
CA LEU A 156 7.37 0.89 -16.95
C LEU A 156 6.39 1.93 -17.51
N VAL A 157 6.52 3.19 -17.05
CA VAL A 157 5.69 4.32 -17.53
C VAL A 157 5.88 4.56 -19.03
N GLN A 158 7.12 4.40 -19.54
CA GLN A 158 7.41 4.59 -20.98
C GLN A 158 6.88 3.48 -21.85
N LYS A 159 7.00 2.20 -21.43
CA LYS A 159 6.86 1.05 -22.32
C LYS A 159 5.58 0.23 -22.10
N ALA A 160 4.95 0.30 -20.92
CA ALA A 160 3.75 -0.47 -20.64
C ALA A 160 2.55 -0.02 -21.48
N SER A 161 1.75 -0.97 -21.98
CA SER A 161 0.51 -0.67 -22.70
C SER A 161 -0.56 -0.08 -21.78
N VAL A 162 -0.70 -0.64 -20.58
CA VAL A 162 -1.46 -0.03 -19.48
C VAL A 162 -0.46 0.46 -18.44
N LYS A 163 -0.39 1.77 -18.27
CA LYS A 163 0.54 2.39 -17.30
C LYS A 163 0.15 2.03 -15.87
N PRO A 164 1.12 1.94 -14.92
CA PRO A 164 0.80 1.75 -13.52
C PRO A 164 -0.07 2.91 -13.02
N ALA A 165 -1.15 2.57 -12.34
CA ALA A 165 -2.01 3.55 -11.66
C ALA A 165 -1.65 3.71 -10.18
N VAL A 166 -0.87 2.77 -9.64
CA VAL A 166 -0.47 2.72 -8.22
C VAL A 166 1.00 2.31 -8.11
N VAL A 167 1.74 3.01 -7.24
CA VAL A 167 3.06 2.60 -6.75
C VAL A 167 3.00 2.53 -5.23
N GLN A 168 3.49 1.43 -4.63
CA GLN A 168 3.53 1.26 -3.19
C GLN A 168 4.95 0.95 -2.73
N ASN A 169 5.62 1.92 -2.08
CA ASN A 169 7.00 1.78 -1.64
C ASN A 169 7.18 2.04 -0.15
N ARG A 170 8.24 1.44 0.40
CA ARG A 170 8.72 1.75 1.74
C ARG A 170 9.42 3.10 1.75
N CYS A 171 9.02 3.98 2.67
CA CYS A 171 9.57 5.32 2.76
C CYS A 171 10.57 5.45 3.91
N TYR A 172 11.77 5.89 3.58
CA TYR A 172 12.84 6.19 4.53
C TYR A 172 13.16 7.68 4.50
N ALA A 173 13.07 8.36 5.65
CA ALA A 173 13.41 9.77 5.79
C ALA A 173 14.87 10.07 5.39
N ASN A 174 15.80 9.21 5.84
CA ASN A 174 17.22 9.34 5.52
C ASN A 174 17.58 9.06 4.04
N ARG A 175 16.57 8.71 3.22
CA ARG A 175 16.67 8.55 1.75
C ARG A 175 15.74 9.53 1.02
N GLY A 176 15.37 10.66 1.68
CA GLY A 176 14.51 11.68 1.08
C GLY A 176 13.08 11.23 0.81
N TRP A 177 12.54 10.27 1.59
CA TRP A 177 11.15 9.84 1.48
C TRP A 177 10.74 9.36 0.09
N ASP A 178 11.67 8.70 -0.63
CA ASP A 178 11.44 8.18 -1.99
C ASP A 178 11.03 9.27 -3.01
N ARG A 179 11.59 10.46 -2.86
CA ARG A 179 11.19 11.67 -3.60
C ARG A 179 11.22 11.48 -5.11
N GLU A 180 12.28 10.87 -5.64
CA GLU A 180 12.43 10.68 -7.09
C GLU A 180 11.31 9.84 -7.69
N VAL A 181 10.91 8.75 -7.02
CA VAL A 181 9.79 7.92 -7.45
C VAL A 181 8.46 8.67 -7.30
N ARG A 182 8.28 9.44 -6.22
CA ARG A 182 7.08 10.27 -6.01
C ARG A 182 6.92 11.36 -7.09
N GLU A 183 8.01 11.97 -7.53
CA GLU A 183 7.98 12.96 -8.60
C GLU A 183 7.53 12.35 -9.93
N ILE A 184 8.00 11.14 -10.27
CA ILE A 184 7.51 10.41 -11.45
C ILE A 184 6.02 10.09 -11.30
N CYS A 185 5.59 9.61 -10.13
CA CYS A 185 4.19 9.33 -9.86
C CYS A 185 3.33 10.58 -10.07
N LYS A 186 3.73 11.71 -9.49
CA LYS A 186 3.03 12.99 -9.62
C LYS A 186 2.93 13.45 -11.08
N ALA A 187 4.02 13.37 -11.83
CA ALA A 187 4.07 13.78 -13.23
C ALA A 187 3.17 12.91 -14.15
N ASN A 188 2.85 11.68 -13.74
CA ASN A 188 2.07 10.73 -14.52
C ASN A 188 0.68 10.41 -13.94
N GLY A 189 0.23 11.11 -12.90
CA GLY A 189 -1.06 10.88 -12.25
C GLY A 189 -1.17 9.52 -11.55
N ILE A 190 -0.04 8.95 -11.11
CA ILE A 190 0.06 7.67 -10.42
C ILE A 190 -0.12 7.91 -8.91
N MET A 191 -0.99 7.12 -8.26
CA MET A 191 -1.14 7.15 -6.82
C MET A 191 0.10 6.56 -6.16
N TYR A 192 0.81 7.36 -5.39
CA TYR A 192 1.93 6.89 -4.58
C TYR A 192 1.45 6.52 -3.17
N GLN A 193 1.67 5.29 -2.76
CA GLN A 193 1.33 4.76 -1.43
C GLN A 193 2.61 4.54 -0.63
N GLY A 194 2.75 5.23 0.52
CA GLY A 194 3.90 5.13 1.39
C GLY A 194 3.66 4.20 2.58
N PHE A 195 4.47 3.16 2.75
CA PHE A 195 4.41 2.29 3.92
C PHE A 195 5.65 2.36 4.81
N SER A 196 5.55 1.83 6.02
CA SER A 196 6.58 1.91 7.09
C SER A 196 6.98 3.35 7.46
N LEU A 197 6.09 4.31 7.26
CA LEU A 197 6.33 5.74 7.53
C LEU A 197 6.79 6.01 8.96
N LEU A 198 6.28 5.25 9.94
CA LEU A 198 6.66 5.37 11.35
C LEU A 198 7.79 4.39 11.71
N THR A 199 7.60 3.10 11.39
CA THR A 199 8.49 2.02 11.84
C THR A 199 9.87 2.06 11.22
N ALA A 200 10.02 2.63 10.03
CA ALA A 200 11.31 2.85 9.38
C ALA A 200 11.98 4.18 9.78
N ASN A 201 11.27 5.06 10.49
CA ASN A 201 11.70 6.43 10.76
C ASN A 201 11.57 6.86 12.24
N PRO A 202 11.96 6.05 13.24
CA PRO A 202 11.83 6.41 14.65
C PRO A 202 12.54 7.72 15.04
N PRO A 203 13.69 8.13 14.43
CA PRO A 203 14.32 9.39 14.72
C PRO A 203 13.44 10.60 14.40
N VAL A 204 12.66 10.54 13.32
CA VAL A 204 11.75 11.64 12.92
C VAL A 204 10.70 11.91 13.98
N LEU A 205 10.12 10.85 14.57
CA LEU A 205 9.10 10.98 15.63
C LEU A 205 9.62 11.67 16.89
N ARG A 206 10.92 11.59 17.15
CA ARG A 206 11.59 12.19 18.31
C ARG A 206 12.27 13.51 18.00
N HIS A 207 12.25 13.94 16.74
CA HIS A 207 12.92 15.17 16.30
C HIS A 207 12.24 16.38 16.95
N PRO A 208 12.99 17.29 17.67
CA PRO A 208 12.37 18.37 18.44
C PRO A 208 11.38 19.24 17.65
N PRO A 209 11.65 19.72 16.44
CA PRO A 209 10.67 20.39 15.59
C PRO A 209 9.39 19.58 15.33
N VAL A 210 9.47 18.27 15.08
CA VAL A 210 8.28 17.43 14.85
C VAL A 210 7.44 17.32 16.13
N VAL A 211 8.10 17.17 17.28
CA VAL A 211 7.44 17.19 18.59
C VAL A 211 6.79 18.54 18.87
N ALA A 212 7.42 19.65 18.46
CA ALA A 212 6.85 21.00 18.60
C ALA A 212 5.61 21.19 17.70
N MET A 213 5.65 20.69 16.44
CA MET A 213 4.49 20.67 15.53
C MET A 213 3.34 19.88 16.15
N ALA A 214 3.62 18.70 16.70
CA ALA A 214 2.62 17.84 17.34
C ALA A 214 1.94 18.56 18.52
N ARG A 215 2.71 19.24 19.38
CA ARG A 215 2.18 20.04 20.48
C ARG A 215 1.30 21.20 19.99
N ARG A 216 1.74 21.92 18.95
CA ARG A 216 0.98 23.01 18.33
C ARG A 216 -0.38 22.51 17.80
N CYS A 217 -0.40 21.34 17.19
CA CYS A 217 -1.61 20.75 16.62
C CYS A 217 -2.46 19.96 17.63
N GLY A 218 -1.98 19.76 18.88
CA GLY A 218 -2.71 18.98 19.90
C GLY A 218 -2.78 17.48 19.57
N VAL A 219 -1.76 16.93 18.92
CA VAL A 219 -1.68 15.53 18.46
C VAL A 219 -0.35 14.89 18.81
N ASN A 220 -0.15 13.62 18.46
CA ASN A 220 1.13 12.93 18.63
C ASN A 220 2.01 13.09 17.37
N PRO A 221 3.34 12.89 17.45
CA PRO A 221 4.26 12.98 16.31
C PRO A 221 3.91 12.07 15.14
N GLU A 222 3.27 10.92 15.39
CA GLU A 222 2.83 9.96 14.39
C GLU A 222 1.86 10.60 13.40
N GLN A 223 0.90 11.37 13.89
CA GLN A 223 -0.07 12.06 13.03
C GLN A 223 0.58 13.18 12.21
N ILE A 224 1.62 13.83 12.74
CA ILE A 224 2.41 14.80 11.97
C ILE A 224 3.10 14.13 10.79
N VAL A 225 3.69 12.94 10.99
CA VAL A 225 4.34 12.18 9.90
C VAL A 225 3.32 11.73 8.86
N PHE A 226 2.15 11.24 9.28
CA PHE A 226 1.09 10.89 8.33
C PHE A 226 0.57 12.11 7.56
N ARG A 227 0.37 13.24 8.25
CA ARG A 227 -0.05 14.49 7.59
C ARG A 227 1.00 14.99 6.60
N PHE A 228 2.26 14.99 7.00
CA PHE A 228 3.36 15.28 6.09
C PHE A 228 3.29 14.40 4.84
N ALA A 229 3.16 13.08 5.00
CA ALA A 229 3.07 12.17 3.86
C ALA A 229 1.94 12.58 2.91
N MET A 230 0.74 12.89 3.44
CA MET A 230 -0.40 13.34 2.63
C MET A 230 -0.10 14.64 1.87
N GLN A 231 0.46 15.65 2.56
CA GLN A 231 0.78 16.94 1.94
C GLN A 231 1.97 16.85 0.96
N ALA A 232 2.84 15.86 1.12
CA ALA A 232 3.90 15.51 0.16
C ALA A 232 3.39 14.66 -1.03
N GLY A 233 2.07 14.44 -1.14
CA GLY A 233 1.43 13.72 -2.25
C GLY A 233 1.41 12.21 -2.12
N MET A 234 1.63 11.67 -0.92
CA MET A 234 1.52 10.24 -0.64
C MET A 234 0.14 9.88 -0.08
N THR A 235 -0.34 8.69 -0.38
CA THR A 235 -1.39 8.02 0.39
C THR A 235 -0.70 7.17 1.46
N PRO A 236 -0.77 7.53 2.75
CA PRO A 236 -0.10 6.78 3.81
C PRO A 236 -0.77 5.44 4.06
N LEU A 237 0.03 4.47 4.49
CA LEU A 237 -0.41 3.16 4.91
C LEU A 237 0.02 2.91 6.36
N THR A 238 -0.95 2.62 7.22
CA THR A 238 -0.73 2.21 8.61
C THR A 238 -1.07 0.74 8.79
N GLY A 239 -0.44 0.11 9.78
CA GLY A 239 -0.69 -1.27 10.16
C GLY A 239 -0.78 -1.43 11.67
N THR A 240 -1.28 -0.43 12.39
CA THR A 240 -1.45 -0.51 13.84
C THR A 240 -2.41 -1.63 14.26
N THR A 241 -2.16 -2.22 15.43
CA THR A 241 -3.04 -3.22 16.06
C THR A 241 -3.85 -2.63 17.23
N ASP A 242 -3.63 -1.36 17.55
CA ASP A 242 -4.31 -0.65 18.63
C ASP A 242 -5.49 0.15 18.05
N ALA A 243 -6.70 -0.14 18.52
CA ALA A 243 -7.92 0.54 18.07
C ALA A 243 -7.92 2.05 18.35
N ARG A 244 -7.25 2.49 19.42
CA ARG A 244 -7.08 3.92 19.72
C ARG A 244 -6.16 4.57 18.69
N HIS A 245 -5.03 3.93 18.34
CA HIS A 245 -4.14 4.43 17.30
C HIS A 245 -4.83 4.47 15.93
N MET A 246 -5.74 3.54 15.61
CA MET A 246 -6.54 3.60 14.37
C MET A 246 -7.35 4.90 14.28
N GLN A 247 -7.99 5.32 15.39
CA GLN A 247 -8.74 6.57 15.44
C GLN A 247 -7.82 7.79 15.41
N GLU A 248 -6.69 7.74 16.12
CA GLU A 248 -5.69 8.80 16.16
C GLU A 248 -5.06 9.00 14.77
N ASP A 249 -4.69 7.93 14.08
CA ASP A 249 -4.09 7.99 12.73
C ASP A 249 -5.01 8.74 11.75
N LEU A 250 -6.32 8.51 11.81
CA LEU A 250 -7.30 9.19 10.95
C LEU A 250 -7.41 10.70 11.25
N LYS A 251 -7.09 11.16 12.46
CA LYS A 251 -7.03 12.60 12.79
C LYS A 251 -5.97 13.35 11.98
N ALA A 252 -4.97 12.65 11.42
CA ALA A 252 -4.02 13.24 10.50
C ALA A 252 -4.69 13.91 9.28
N LEU A 253 -5.90 13.49 8.91
CA LEU A 253 -6.69 14.12 7.84
C LEU A 253 -7.16 15.54 8.18
N GLU A 254 -7.27 15.88 9.46
CA GLU A 254 -7.78 17.15 9.98
C GLU A 254 -6.67 18.16 10.31
N ILE A 255 -5.41 17.72 10.28
CA ILE A 255 -4.23 18.56 10.59
C ILE A 255 -3.82 19.32 9.32
N GLU A 256 -3.27 20.52 9.51
CA GLU A 256 -2.61 21.27 8.46
C GLU A 256 -1.20 21.67 8.90
N LEU A 257 -0.21 21.29 8.10
CA LEU A 257 1.19 21.71 8.23
C LEU A 257 1.47 22.83 7.24
N THR A 258 2.28 23.80 7.68
CA THR A 258 2.74 24.87 6.77
C THR A 258 3.67 24.29 5.70
N PRO A 259 3.85 25.00 4.57
CA PRO A 259 4.81 24.59 3.54
C PRO A 259 6.24 24.42 4.08
N GLU A 260 6.64 25.27 5.03
CA GLU A 260 7.95 25.24 5.69
C GLU A 260 8.11 24.00 6.57
N GLU A 261 7.06 23.61 7.30
CA GLU A 261 7.03 22.40 8.12
C GLU A 261 7.12 21.14 7.24
N VAL A 262 6.35 21.09 6.15
CA VAL A 262 6.43 19.99 5.17
C VAL A 262 7.84 19.90 4.58
N LYS A 263 8.41 21.03 4.14
CA LYS A 263 9.76 21.09 3.60
C LYS A 263 10.80 20.65 4.63
N PHE A 264 10.66 21.10 5.88
CA PHE A 264 11.57 20.68 6.97
C PHE A 264 11.58 19.16 7.14
N ILE A 265 10.41 18.51 7.24
CA ILE A 265 10.31 17.05 7.42
C ILE A 265 10.89 16.34 6.18
N GLU A 266 10.63 16.85 4.98
CA GLU A 266 11.11 16.25 3.72
C GLU A 266 12.63 16.30 3.59
N THR A 267 13.28 17.38 4.05
CA THR A 267 14.71 17.62 3.81
C THR A 267 15.59 17.48 5.04
N GLY A 268 15.08 17.61 6.23
CA GLY A 268 15.85 17.69 7.48
C GLY A 268 15.40 16.74 8.59
N GLY A 269 14.17 16.28 8.56
CA GLY A 269 13.60 15.44 9.63
C GLY A 269 14.19 14.04 9.78
N GLY A 270 15.07 13.61 8.88
CA GLY A 270 15.73 12.31 8.92
C GLY A 270 17.23 12.33 9.24
N THR A 271 17.81 13.50 9.39
CA THR A 271 19.22 13.69 9.79
C THR A 271 19.30 13.85 11.31
N PRO A 272 20.21 13.10 12.00
CA PRO A 272 20.44 13.27 13.43
C PRO A 272 21.02 14.64 13.75
#